data_039c978ef1b1dd31ffc482c449504f1a
#
_entry.id   039c978ef1b1dd31ffc482c449504f1a
#
_cell.length_a   1.000
_cell.length_b   1.000
_cell.length_c   1.000
_cell.angle_alpha   90.00
_cell.angle_beta   90.00
_cell.angle_gamma   90.00
#
_symmetry.space_group_name_H-M   'P 1'
#
loop_
_entity.id
_entity.type
_entity.pdbx_description
1 polymer ?
#
loop_
_entity_poly.entity_id
_entity_poly.type
_entity_poly.pdbx_seq_one_letter_code
_entity_poly.pdbx_strand_id
1 'polypeptide(L)'
;MLLGAAKNKFCSQQIWSGAKAIARITSPGLHRSRCATQTSTLSMAQCCRSSDLHGAIVQQSISPDHRAGLTQVTEDVWVYDDASISAAGLPLPVRMTVVRLSSRELLLHSPVRYSPALHRELERLGRIRYLLAPNTAHWMFLKNWQSAVPDALTFSAPGLAGRSQVQTAGVRIDRELDDGTPTEWAEDLAAVLVSAPFFCEVAIFDKRSRTLILTDIVQNLDPRIFPRPIQPLAHLLGITKPGGRAPVYLRLLLQLGGRSVQSAARRLVAFSPEKVIFAHGEWFDSQATERLRRSLDWLLPASGSGRFAAKEMAGTRVVITGASSGIGRAAAMAFAEKGATVILAARRGQILERLASECEALGGRALAVPTDVTDAEATMRLAKKADECFGGIDVWINNAGTGVFGAYQDADIALHRRTVEVNLLGTMNGSHAVLPIFLRQKRGILINNISLGGWAPTPFAAAYTASKFGLRGFTASLRQELAAQRDIHVCGVFPAMVDTPGFVHGANMSGRKLDPGPLLYQAEDVAGTFLTLVRKPREEVAVGWPARAGQFAYAVASRPTEHLLGSAFRWLLSRAAPAQRSAGTMIEPGSQG
;
A
#
# COMPACT_ATOMS: atom_id res chain seq x y z
N MET A 1 -1.31 13.91 25.27
CA MET A 1 -1.99 15.05 24.61
C MET A 1 -1.11 15.91 23.69
N LEU A 2 0.22 15.88 23.82
CA LEU A 2 1.13 16.70 22.97
C LEU A 2 1.56 16.06 21.63
N LEU A 3 1.31 14.76 21.43
CA LEU A 3 1.63 14.02 20.20
C LEU A 3 0.60 14.17 19.06
N GLY A 4 -0.63 14.59 19.36
CA GLY A 4 -1.67 14.81 18.36
C GLY A 4 -1.47 16.09 17.53
N ALA A 5 -0.92 17.13 18.13
CA ALA A 5 -0.76 18.43 17.48
C ALA A 5 0.41 18.47 16.46
N ALA A 6 1.46 17.66 16.67
CA ALA A 6 2.61 17.62 15.77
C ALA A 6 2.33 16.85 14.46
N LYS A 7 1.48 15.81 14.52
CA LYS A 7 1.12 15.03 13.32
C LYS A 7 0.27 15.81 12.31
N ASN A 8 -0.58 16.71 12.78
CA ASN A 8 -1.47 17.48 11.88
C ASN A 8 -0.77 18.63 11.14
N LYS A 9 0.31 19.20 11.67
CA LYS A 9 1.08 20.23 10.97
C LYS A 9 1.94 19.69 9.82
N PHE A 10 2.39 18.45 9.93
CA PHE A 10 3.27 17.84 8.92
C PHE A 10 2.52 17.45 7.64
N CYS A 11 1.27 17.00 7.75
CA CYS A 11 0.48 16.56 6.60
C CYS A 11 0.02 17.74 5.71
N SER A 12 -0.35 18.89 6.30
CA SER A 12 -0.82 20.05 5.52
C SER A 12 0.32 20.79 4.82
N GLN A 13 1.54 20.79 5.37
CA GLN A 13 2.69 21.48 4.74
C GLN A 13 3.35 20.65 3.63
N GLN A 14 3.36 19.31 3.71
CA GLN A 14 3.97 18.49 2.67
C GLN A 14 3.12 18.38 1.38
N ILE A 15 1.81 18.41 1.49
CA ILE A 15 0.93 18.48 0.30
C ILE A 15 1.14 19.81 -0.44
N TRP A 16 1.42 20.89 0.27
CA TRP A 16 1.68 22.23 -0.32
C TRP A 16 3.10 22.39 -0.87
N SER A 17 4.10 21.73 -0.31
CA SER A 17 5.50 21.84 -0.79
C SER A 17 5.76 21.05 -2.07
N GLY A 18 5.11 19.92 -2.28
CA GLY A 18 5.18 19.15 -3.53
C GLY A 18 4.65 19.91 -4.74
N ALA A 19 3.56 20.66 -4.57
CA ALA A 19 2.97 21.48 -5.63
C ALA A 19 3.82 22.71 -6.01
N LYS A 20 4.51 23.30 -5.04
CA LYS A 20 5.43 24.44 -5.28
C LYS A 20 6.73 24.03 -5.98
N ALA A 21 7.20 22.80 -5.80
CA ALA A 21 8.39 22.29 -6.50
C ALA A 21 8.14 22.11 -8.00
N ILE A 22 6.95 21.71 -8.40
CA ILE A 22 6.58 21.53 -9.81
C ILE A 22 6.46 22.89 -10.54
N ALA A 23 6.02 23.95 -9.86
CA ALA A 23 5.88 25.27 -10.44
C ALA A 23 7.22 26.01 -10.69
N ARG A 24 8.33 25.55 -10.08
CA ARG A 24 9.66 26.17 -10.25
C ARG A 24 10.49 25.63 -11.42
N ILE A 25 10.05 24.57 -12.07
CA ILE A 25 10.81 23.93 -13.16
C ILE A 25 10.48 24.51 -14.56
N THR A 26 9.47 25.38 -14.69
CA THR A 26 8.95 25.83 -15.99
C THR A 26 9.08 27.32 -16.28
N SER A 27 10.09 28.03 -15.78
CA SER A 27 10.33 29.41 -16.18
C SER A 27 11.69 29.59 -16.84
N PRO A 28 11.79 29.72 -18.16
CA PRO A 28 12.99 30.23 -18.83
C PRO A 28 13.01 31.74 -18.77
N GLY A 29 14.18 32.29 -18.45
CA GLY A 29 14.42 33.70 -18.24
C GLY A 29 14.21 34.57 -19.48
N LEU A 30 13.84 35.79 -19.27
CA LEU A 30 13.96 36.89 -20.21
C LEU A 30 14.46 38.16 -19.52
N HIS A 31 15.29 38.82 -20.26
CA HIS A 31 16.21 39.91 -20.06
C HIS A 31 15.84 41.11 -19.16
N ARG A 32 16.91 41.65 -18.61
CA ARG A 32 17.09 42.93 -17.92
C ARG A 32 16.62 44.14 -18.76
N SER A 33 15.97 45.10 -18.09
CA SER A 33 16.23 46.50 -18.31
C SER A 33 16.08 47.30 -17.00
N ARG A 34 17.07 48.15 -16.82
CA ARG A 34 17.26 49.07 -15.66
C ARG A 34 16.22 50.18 -15.69
N CYS A 35 15.67 50.57 -14.57
CA CYS A 35 15.50 51.97 -14.25
C CYS A 35 15.51 52.21 -12.73
N ALA A 36 16.06 53.35 -12.37
CA ALA A 36 16.58 53.71 -11.07
C ALA A 36 15.56 54.42 -10.15
N THR A 37 15.84 54.28 -8.85
CA THR A 37 15.67 55.23 -7.74
C THR A 37 14.30 55.86 -7.47
N GLN A 38 13.74 55.59 -6.29
CA GLN A 38 13.56 56.59 -5.24
C GLN A 38 13.17 55.96 -3.90
N THR A 39 13.96 56.32 -2.92
CA THR A 39 13.81 56.03 -1.49
C THR A 39 12.67 56.82 -0.87
N SER A 40 11.81 56.16 -0.09
CA SER A 40 11.15 56.82 1.05
C SER A 40 10.82 55.77 2.12
N THR A 41 11.47 55.97 3.25
CA THR A 41 11.21 55.33 4.54
C THR A 41 9.81 55.68 5.05
N LEU A 42 9.01 54.65 5.34
CA LEU A 42 7.85 54.79 6.24
C LEU A 42 7.71 53.55 7.13
N SER A 43 7.59 53.88 8.38
CA SER A 43 7.52 53.13 9.63
C SER A 43 6.69 51.83 9.61
N MET A 44 7.30 50.78 10.16
CA MET A 44 6.67 49.52 10.62
C MET A 44 5.87 49.80 11.92
N ALA A 45 4.66 50.24 11.86
CA ALA A 45 3.77 50.27 13.04
C ALA A 45 2.29 50.51 12.70
N GLN A 46 1.70 49.85 11.69
CA GLN A 46 0.25 49.88 11.50
C GLN A 46 -0.21 48.78 10.50
N CYS A 47 -0.24 47.54 10.92
CA CYS A 47 -0.90 46.49 10.15
C CYS A 47 -1.36 45.31 11.05
N CYS A 48 -2.13 45.69 12.07
CA CYS A 48 -2.89 44.73 12.87
C CYS A 48 -4.30 45.25 13.11
N ARG A 49 -5.08 45.40 12.08
CA ARG A 49 -6.56 45.48 12.13
C ARG A 49 -7.09 45.59 10.70
N SER A 50 -7.43 44.46 10.10
CA SER A 50 -8.54 44.37 9.15
C SER A 50 -8.85 42.87 8.91
N SER A 51 -9.93 42.46 9.50
CA SER A 51 -10.61 41.17 9.36
C SER A 51 -11.49 41.09 8.11
N ASP A 52 -11.15 41.82 7.03
CA ASP A 52 -12.01 41.92 5.84
C ASP A 52 -11.29 41.60 4.53
N LEU A 53 -10.58 40.44 4.50
CA LEU A 53 -9.93 39.95 3.27
C LEU A 53 -10.42 38.56 2.83
N HIS A 54 -11.68 38.21 3.18
CA HIS A 54 -12.31 36.96 2.74
C HIS A 54 -13.39 37.13 1.67
N GLY A 55 -13.57 38.33 1.09
CA GLY A 55 -14.67 38.65 0.19
C GLY A 55 -14.33 38.91 -1.28
N ALA A 56 -13.07 38.85 -1.70
CA ALA A 56 -12.72 39.43 -3.01
C ALA A 56 -11.72 38.68 -3.86
N ILE A 57 -11.81 37.34 -3.96
CA ILE A 57 -11.14 36.57 -5.05
C ILE A 57 -12.05 35.42 -5.46
N VAL A 58 -13.20 35.69 -6.04
CA VAL A 58 -13.93 34.75 -6.92
C VAL A 58 -14.79 35.54 -7.87
N GLN A 59 -14.18 36.17 -8.84
CA GLN A 59 -14.85 36.51 -10.10
C GLN A 59 -13.78 36.57 -11.17
N GLN A 60 -13.74 35.48 -11.98
CA GLN A 60 -13.60 35.58 -13.44
C GLN A 60 -13.26 34.23 -14.07
N SER A 61 -13.99 33.99 -15.09
CA SER A 61 -13.93 33.04 -16.22
C SER A 61 -14.71 31.73 -16.05
N ILE A 62 -16.01 31.85 -16.25
CA ILE A 62 -16.92 30.76 -16.58
C ILE A 62 -16.79 30.53 -18.09
N SER A 63 -16.34 29.33 -18.47
CA SER A 63 -16.52 28.85 -19.85
C SER A 63 -18.00 28.45 -20.05
N PRO A 64 -18.65 28.78 -21.18
CA PRO A 64 -20.12 28.78 -21.28
C PRO A 64 -20.75 27.45 -21.67
N ASP A 65 -20.33 26.30 -21.07
CA ASP A 65 -20.94 24.99 -21.43
C ASP A 65 -21.20 24.02 -20.25
N HIS A 66 -21.22 24.51 -19.00
CA HIS A 66 -21.72 23.72 -17.88
C HIS A 66 -23.10 24.20 -17.47
N ARG A 67 -24.16 23.45 -17.84
CA ARG A 67 -25.51 23.65 -17.32
C ARG A 67 -25.46 23.44 -15.80
N ALA A 68 -25.54 24.52 -15.02
CA ALA A 68 -25.78 24.46 -13.59
C ALA A 68 -27.17 23.86 -13.36
N GLY A 69 -27.24 22.63 -12.87
CA GLY A 69 -28.52 21.95 -12.59
C GLY A 69 -28.30 20.49 -12.20
N LEU A 70 -29.29 19.92 -11.51
CA LEU A 70 -29.32 18.51 -11.19
C LEU A 70 -29.49 17.69 -12.46
N THR A 71 -28.55 16.78 -12.68
CA THR A 71 -28.60 15.84 -13.81
C THR A 71 -28.96 14.45 -13.28
N GLN A 72 -30.05 13.87 -13.79
CA GLN A 72 -30.46 12.52 -13.43
C GLN A 72 -29.55 11.48 -14.10
N VAL A 73 -28.98 10.57 -13.31
CA VAL A 73 -28.12 9.48 -13.78
C VAL A 73 -28.87 8.16 -13.86
N THR A 74 -29.71 7.90 -12.84
CA THR A 74 -30.64 6.78 -12.78
C THR A 74 -31.93 7.24 -12.12
N GLU A 75 -32.93 6.36 -11.92
CA GLU A 75 -34.21 6.71 -11.31
C GLU A 75 -34.06 7.39 -9.95
N ASP A 76 -33.07 6.92 -9.13
CA ASP A 76 -32.87 7.36 -7.76
C ASP A 76 -31.47 7.97 -7.50
N VAL A 77 -30.71 8.27 -8.56
CA VAL A 77 -29.38 8.89 -8.43
C VAL A 77 -29.26 10.10 -9.35
N TRP A 78 -28.86 11.24 -8.79
CA TRP A 78 -28.58 12.49 -9.49
C TRP A 78 -27.19 12.98 -9.17
N VAL A 79 -26.64 13.81 -10.04
CA VAL A 79 -25.39 14.53 -9.82
C VAL A 79 -25.62 16.02 -9.99
N TYR A 80 -24.86 16.80 -9.22
CA TYR A 80 -24.80 18.25 -9.36
C TYR A 80 -23.34 18.67 -9.47
N ASP A 81 -23.00 19.27 -10.62
CA ASP A 81 -21.66 19.81 -10.87
C ASP A 81 -21.62 21.28 -10.43
N ASP A 82 -20.75 21.58 -9.47
CA ASP A 82 -20.52 22.96 -9.00
C ASP A 82 -19.29 23.58 -9.68
N ALA A 83 -19.17 24.89 -9.54
CA ALA A 83 -18.00 25.62 -10.00
C ALA A 83 -16.71 25.04 -9.43
N SER A 84 -15.65 25.07 -10.22
CA SER A 84 -14.35 24.56 -9.83
C SER A 84 -13.83 25.24 -8.56
N ILE A 85 -13.26 24.46 -7.66
CA ILE A 85 -12.42 24.95 -6.57
C ILE A 85 -10.99 25.12 -7.07
N SER A 86 -10.23 26.03 -6.45
CA SER A 86 -8.80 26.14 -6.74
C SER A 86 -8.02 25.15 -5.88
N ALA A 87 -7.48 24.10 -6.49
CA ALA A 87 -6.59 23.15 -5.84
C ALA A 87 -5.17 23.34 -6.38
N ALA A 88 -4.25 23.81 -5.52
CA ALA A 88 -2.86 24.12 -5.90
C ALA A 88 -2.73 25.06 -7.12
N GLY A 89 -3.66 26.02 -7.26
CA GLY A 89 -3.69 26.98 -8.37
C GLY A 89 -4.31 26.43 -9.67
N LEU A 90 -4.82 25.21 -9.67
CA LEU A 90 -5.52 24.62 -10.81
C LEU A 90 -7.02 24.53 -10.52
N PRO A 91 -7.90 24.79 -11.51
CA PRO A 91 -9.32 24.63 -11.37
C PRO A 91 -9.67 23.14 -11.30
N LEU A 92 -10.29 22.69 -10.20
CA LEU A 92 -10.75 21.34 -10.01
C LEU A 92 -12.29 21.35 -9.94
N PRO A 93 -13.00 20.79 -10.93
CA PRO A 93 -14.45 20.67 -10.88
C PRO A 93 -14.86 19.76 -9.71
N VAL A 94 -15.93 20.10 -9.02
CA VAL A 94 -16.45 19.32 -7.89
C VAL A 94 -17.88 18.88 -8.16
N ARG A 95 -18.20 17.67 -7.73
CA ARG A 95 -19.51 17.04 -7.92
C ARG A 95 -20.06 16.53 -6.61
N MET A 96 -21.33 16.81 -6.37
CA MET A 96 -22.16 16.15 -5.38
C MET A 96 -22.98 15.04 -6.06
N THR A 97 -23.05 13.88 -5.43
CA THR A 97 -24.00 12.83 -5.83
C THR A 97 -25.14 12.76 -4.83
N VAL A 98 -26.36 12.71 -5.33
CA VAL A 98 -27.60 12.62 -4.55
C VAL A 98 -28.19 11.25 -4.77
N VAL A 99 -28.44 10.52 -3.69
CA VAL A 99 -29.10 9.21 -3.73
C VAL A 99 -30.42 9.29 -2.96
N ARG A 100 -31.51 8.88 -3.60
CA ARG A 100 -32.81 8.74 -2.95
C ARG A 100 -32.99 7.29 -2.50
N LEU A 101 -33.16 7.12 -1.20
CA LEU A 101 -33.39 5.83 -0.56
C LEU A 101 -34.82 5.34 -0.78
N SER A 102 -35.08 4.06 -0.51
CA SER A 102 -36.43 3.47 -0.54
C SER A 102 -37.42 4.18 0.40
N SER A 103 -36.92 4.76 1.49
CA SER A 103 -37.65 5.63 2.42
C SER A 103 -38.07 6.98 1.83
N ARG A 104 -37.67 7.31 0.61
CA ARG A 104 -37.75 8.63 -0.06
C ARG A 104 -36.90 9.72 0.61
N GLU A 105 -36.02 9.36 1.53
CA GLU A 105 -35.04 10.27 2.08
C GLU A 105 -33.82 10.39 1.17
N LEU A 106 -33.17 11.56 1.21
CA LEU A 106 -31.99 11.85 0.38
C LEU A 106 -30.72 11.72 1.20
N LEU A 107 -29.71 11.07 0.59
CA LEU A 107 -28.32 11.11 1.00
C LEU A 107 -27.54 12.00 0.05
N LEU A 108 -26.87 13.04 0.57
CA LEU A 108 -25.97 13.91 -0.18
C LEU A 108 -24.53 13.43 0.03
N HIS A 109 -23.94 12.83 -0.98
CA HIS A 109 -22.55 12.37 -0.98
C HIS A 109 -21.64 13.47 -1.52
N SER A 110 -20.63 13.87 -0.76
CA SER A 110 -19.71 14.96 -1.11
C SER A 110 -20.45 16.30 -1.39
N PRO A 111 -21.19 16.87 -0.41
CA PRO A 111 -21.97 18.07 -0.61
C PRO A 111 -21.13 19.21 -1.20
N VAL A 112 -21.66 19.86 -2.23
CA VAL A 112 -21.09 21.07 -2.84
C VAL A 112 -21.58 22.33 -2.13
N ARG A 113 -21.20 23.50 -2.65
CA ARG A 113 -21.61 24.78 -2.08
C ARG A 113 -23.13 24.87 -1.97
N TYR A 114 -23.61 25.18 -0.78
CA TYR A 114 -25.04 25.40 -0.53
C TYR A 114 -25.57 26.58 -1.33
N SER A 115 -26.73 26.40 -1.95
CA SER A 115 -27.54 27.49 -2.46
C SER A 115 -29.03 27.23 -2.18
N PRO A 116 -29.85 28.26 -1.90
CA PRO A 116 -31.29 28.10 -1.70
C PRO A 116 -32.02 27.54 -2.92
N ALA A 117 -31.49 27.76 -4.14
CA ALA A 117 -32.05 27.23 -5.37
C ALA A 117 -31.87 25.70 -5.45
N LEU A 118 -30.64 25.24 -5.23
CA LEU A 118 -30.31 23.81 -5.19
C LEU A 118 -31.08 23.09 -4.07
N HIS A 119 -31.21 23.71 -2.90
CA HIS A 119 -31.96 23.13 -1.78
C HIS A 119 -33.42 22.88 -2.18
N ARG A 120 -34.13 23.89 -2.76
CA ARG A 120 -35.51 23.71 -3.24
C ARG A 120 -35.63 22.65 -4.33
N GLU A 121 -34.65 22.50 -5.18
CA GLU A 121 -34.62 21.47 -6.21
C GLU A 121 -34.51 20.07 -5.59
N LEU A 122 -33.66 19.89 -4.58
CA LEU A 122 -33.51 18.64 -3.84
C LEU A 122 -34.75 18.28 -3.04
N GLU A 123 -35.41 19.25 -2.38
CA GLU A 123 -36.64 19.01 -1.64
C GLU A 123 -37.79 18.45 -2.48
N ARG A 124 -37.80 18.74 -3.79
CA ARG A 124 -38.78 18.13 -4.73
C ARG A 124 -38.52 16.64 -4.97
N LEU A 125 -37.28 16.17 -4.77
CA LEU A 125 -36.90 14.77 -4.93
C LEU A 125 -37.15 13.95 -3.67
N GLY A 126 -37.04 14.58 -2.48
CA GLY A 126 -37.23 13.97 -1.18
C GLY A 126 -36.66 14.82 -0.03
N ARG A 127 -36.86 14.36 1.20
CA ARG A 127 -36.29 15.01 2.39
C ARG A 127 -34.80 14.74 2.52
N ILE A 128 -33.98 15.77 2.65
CA ILE A 128 -32.56 15.63 2.91
C ILE A 128 -32.39 15.12 4.36
N ARG A 129 -31.91 13.89 4.51
CA ARG A 129 -31.75 13.22 5.80
C ARG A 129 -30.31 12.94 6.16
N TYR A 130 -29.44 12.71 5.15
CA TYR A 130 -28.06 12.28 5.36
C TYR A 130 -27.10 13.15 4.55
N LEU A 131 -26.07 13.65 5.26
CA LEU A 131 -24.92 14.33 4.66
C LEU A 131 -23.69 13.44 4.83
N LEU A 132 -22.95 13.16 3.77
CA LEU A 132 -21.77 12.31 3.82
C LEU A 132 -20.53 13.06 3.33
N ALA A 133 -19.53 13.20 4.24
CA ALA A 133 -18.16 13.55 3.90
C ALA A 133 -17.36 12.27 3.64
N PRO A 134 -17.24 11.84 2.38
CA PRO A 134 -16.69 10.52 2.05
C PRO A 134 -15.18 10.39 2.27
N ASN A 135 -14.46 11.50 2.39
CA ASN A 135 -13.04 11.52 2.71
C ASN A 135 -12.64 12.78 3.48
N THR A 136 -11.35 12.91 3.76
CA THR A 136 -10.82 14.01 4.57
C THR A 136 -10.70 15.34 3.86
N ALA A 137 -11.05 15.46 2.58
CA ALA A 137 -11.07 16.68 1.79
C ALA A 137 -12.50 17.18 1.51
N HIS A 138 -13.48 16.29 1.41
CA HIS A 138 -14.84 16.57 0.96
C HIS A 138 -15.81 16.94 2.11
N TRP A 139 -15.39 17.87 2.99
CA TRP A 139 -16.18 18.35 4.15
C TRP A 139 -16.44 19.86 4.14
N MET A 140 -15.76 20.62 3.27
CA MET A 140 -15.69 22.08 3.32
C MET A 140 -17.06 22.79 3.26
N PHE A 141 -18.02 22.18 2.60
CA PHE A 141 -19.36 22.78 2.41
C PHE A 141 -20.42 22.26 3.39
N LEU A 142 -20.07 21.30 4.27
CA LEU A 142 -21.03 20.68 5.21
C LEU A 142 -21.69 21.68 6.13
N LYS A 143 -20.94 22.67 6.66
CA LYS A 143 -21.47 23.62 7.65
C LYS A 143 -22.70 24.38 7.15
N ASN A 144 -22.68 24.81 5.90
CA ASN A 144 -23.79 25.56 5.31
C ASN A 144 -25.02 24.66 5.12
N TRP A 145 -24.81 23.41 4.70
CA TRP A 145 -25.87 22.42 4.62
C TRP A 145 -26.45 22.10 5.99
N GLN A 146 -25.63 21.89 7.01
CA GLN A 146 -26.09 21.65 8.38
C GLN A 146 -26.93 22.80 8.95
N SER A 147 -26.61 24.03 8.58
CA SER A 147 -27.39 25.19 8.98
C SER A 147 -28.75 25.24 8.28
N ALA A 148 -28.82 24.75 7.04
CA ALA A 148 -30.05 24.73 6.26
C ALA A 148 -30.96 23.53 6.58
N VAL A 149 -30.37 22.39 6.94
CA VAL A 149 -31.07 21.14 7.29
C VAL A 149 -30.54 20.60 8.63
N PRO A 150 -30.88 21.24 9.76
CA PRO A 150 -30.31 20.93 11.07
C PRO A 150 -30.59 19.51 11.55
N ASP A 151 -31.70 18.91 11.11
CA ASP A 151 -32.12 17.56 11.45
C ASP A 151 -31.40 16.46 10.65
N ALA A 152 -30.62 16.83 9.62
CA ALA A 152 -29.88 15.86 8.83
C ALA A 152 -28.69 15.34 9.63
N LEU A 153 -28.49 14.01 9.60
CA LEU A 153 -27.35 13.34 10.20
C LEU A 153 -26.14 13.44 9.29
N THR A 154 -25.00 13.81 9.87
CA THR A 154 -23.73 13.93 9.14
C THR A 154 -22.84 12.73 9.41
N PHE A 155 -22.58 11.96 8.37
CA PHE A 155 -21.62 10.87 8.37
C PHE A 155 -20.29 11.30 7.77
N SER A 156 -19.20 10.70 8.19
CA SER A 156 -17.88 11.01 7.62
C SER A 156 -16.98 9.78 7.54
N ALA A 157 -15.95 9.89 6.70
CA ALA A 157 -14.82 8.98 6.75
C ALA A 157 -14.09 9.07 8.10
N PRO A 158 -13.42 8.00 8.56
CA PRO A 158 -12.73 7.95 9.85
C PRO A 158 -11.67 9.04 10.00
N GLY A 159 -11.55 9.58 11.22
CA GLY A 159 -10.55 10.58 11.60
C GLY A 159 -10.86 12.01 11.17
N LEU A 160 -12.03 12.27 10.55
CA LEU A 160 -12.43 13.61 10.16
C LEU A 160 -12.82 14.48 11.38
N ALA A 161 -13.57 13.93 12.33
CA ALA A 161 -14.01 14.64 13.54
C ALA A 161 -12.84 15.15 14.41
N GLY A 162 -11.71 14.45 14.41
CA GLY A 162 -10.49 14.82 15.13
C GLY A 162 -9.65 15.94 14.48
N ARG A 163 -10.00 16.40 13.29
CA ARG A 163 -9.22 17.43 12.58
C ARG A 163 -9.52 18.82 13.12
N SER A 164 -8.45 19.54 13.49
CA SER A 164 -8.57 20.91 14.02
C SER A 164 -9.31 21.87 13.09
N GLN A 165 -9.12 21.73 11.77
CA GLN A 165 -9.79 22.54 10.76
C GLN A 165 -11.31 22.31 10.73
N VAL A 166 -11.75 21.06 10.88
CA VAL A 166 -13.17 20.68 10.94
C VAL A 166 -13.81 21.22 12.22
N GLN A 167 -13.10 21.08 13.35
CA GLN A 167 -13.53 21.59 14.65
C GLN A 167 -13.64 23.13 14.65
N THR A 168 -12.62 23.82 14.10
CA THR A 168 -12.62 25.28 13.98
C THR A 168 -13.75 25.79 13.08
N ALA A 169 -14.08 25.06 12.01
CA ALA A 169 -15.20 25.38 11.14
C ALA A 169 -16.57 25.09 11.78
N GLY A 170 -16.61 24.50 12.96
CA GLY A 170 -17.84 24.14 13.67
C GLY A 170 -18.71 23.13 12.92
N VAL A 171 -18.11 22.25 12.15
CA VAL A 171 -18.81 21.17 11.44
C VAL A 171 -19.14 20.06 12.43
N ARG A 172 -20.43 19.70 12.53
CA ARG A 172 -20.90 18.58 13.33
C ARG A 172 -20.69 17.26 12.57
N ILE A 173 -20.05 16.30 13.20
CA ILE A 173 -19.97 14.93 12.71
C ILE A 173 -20.74 14.07 13.70
N ASP A 174 -21.86 13.50 13.27
CA ASP A 174 -22.72 12.68 14.12
C ASP A 174 -22.18 11.26 14.20
N ARG A 175 -21.58 10.74 13.12
CA ARG A 175 -21.00 9.39 13.09
C ARG A 175 -19.84 9.29 12.09
N GLU A 176 -18.74 8.71 12.52
CA GLU A 176 -17.67 8.26 11.62
C GLU A 176 -17.97 6.82 11.16
N LEU A 177 -17.76 6.57 9.86
CA LEU A 177 -18.02 5.26 9.26
C LEU A 177 -16.80 4.36 9.43
N ASP A 178 -17.05 3.10 9.75
CA ASP A 178 -16.07 2.01 9.67
C ASP A 178 -16.19 1.24 8.35
N ASP A 179 -15.65 0.02 8.26
CA ASP A 179 -15.81 -0.85 7.08
C ASP A 179 -17.19 -1.57 7.05
N GLY A 180 -18.22 -0.94 7.61
CA GLY A 180 -19.59 -1.43 7.64
C GLY A 180 -20.56 -0.44 7.00
N THR A 181 -21.66 -0.94 6.46
CA THR A 181 -22.77 -0.10 5.99
C THR A 181 -23.68 0.25 7.16
N PRO A 182 -23.98 1.54 7.41
CA PRO A 182 -24.97 1.95 8.41
C PRO A 182 -26.32 1.27 8.20
N THR A 183 -26.95 0.88 9.30
CA THR A 183 -28.25 0.18 9.28
C THR A 183 -29.34 1.01 8.63
N GLU A 184 -29.26 2.33 8.75
CA GLU A 184 -30.23 3.31 8.24
C GLU A 184 -30.40 3.27 6.72
N TRP A 185 -29.40 2.75 5.99
CA TRP A 185 -29.35 2.71 4.52
C TRP A 185 -28.87 1.36 3.97
N ALA A 186 -28.69 0.37 4.87
CA ALA A 186 -28.13 -0.94 4.49
C ALA A 186 -29.01 -1.74 3.50
N GLU A 187 -30.31 -1.46 3.42
CA GLU A 187 -31.19 -2.08 2.43
C GLU A 187 -30.86 -1.61 1.00
N ASP A 188 -30.64 -0.31 0.85
CA ASP A 188 -30.43 0.34 -0.46
C ASP A 188 -28.96 0.36 -0.87
N LEU A 189 -28.05 0.60 0.08
CA LEU A 189 -26.65 0.91 -0.17
C LEU A 189 -25.71 -0.14 0.42
N ALA A 190 -24.52 -0.20 -0.11
CA ALA A 190 -23.37 -0.86 0.51
C ALA A 190 -22.20 0.12 0.60
N ALA A 191 -21.53 0.15 1.75
CA ALA A 191 -20.35 0.97 1.96
C ALA A 191 -19.07 0.12 1.95
N VAL A 192 -17.99 0.67 1.41
CA VAL A 192 -16.65 0.10 1.43
C VAL A 192 -15.66 1.17 1.85
N LEU A 193 -14.99 0.93 2.98
CA LEU A 193 -13.91 1.79 3.41
C LEU A 193 -12.61 1.44 2.68
N VAL A 194 -12.04 2.39 1.97
CA VAL A 194 -10.69 2.32 1.42
C VAL A 194 -9.78 3.11 2.34
N SER A 195 -9.03 2.39 3.18
CA SER A 195 -8.20 2.99 4.23
C SER A 195 -6.72 2.73 4.00
N ALA A 196 -5.95 3.82 3.97
CA ALA A 196 -4.50 3.83 3.90
C ALA A 196 -3.94 4.81 4.94
N PRO A 197 -2.64 4.74 5.30
CA PRO A 197 -2.02 5.77 6.13
C PRO A 197 -2.25 7.15 5.54
N PHE A 198 -2.82 8.07 6.34
CA PHE A 198 -3.12 9.47 6.00
C PHE A 198 -4.25 9.71 4.98
N PHE A 199 -4.90 8.66 4.46
CA PHE A 199 -6.02 8.79 3.54
C PHE A 199 -7.08 7.72 3.79
N CYS A 200 -8.34 8.15 3.91
CA CYS A 200 -9.50 7.26 3.96
C CYS A 200 -10.57 7.81 3.02
N GLU A 201 -11.21 6.91 2.28
CA GLU A 201 -12.38 7.22 1.46
C GLU A 201 -13.45 6.15 1.65
N VAL A 202 -14.70 6.58 1.84
CA VAL A 202 -15.87 5.71 1.90
C VAL A 202 -16.54 5.71 0.54
N ALA A 203 -16.43 4.61 -0.17
CA ALA A 203 -17.15 4.35 -1.40
C ALA A 203 -18.56 3.85 -1.11
N ILE A 204 -19.56 4.32 -1.85
CA ILE A 204 -20.95 3.90 -1.72
C ILE A 204 -21.41 3.18 -2.99
N PHE A 205 -22.06 2.05 -2.84
CA PHE A 205 -22.67 1.32 -3.95
C PHE A 205 -24.20 1.30 -3.78
N ASP A 206 -24.91 1.91 -4.71
CA ASP A 206 -26.36 1.81 -4.81
C ASP A 206 -26.72 0.47 -5.44
N LYS A 207 -27.42 -0.37 -4.66
CA LYS A 207 -27.71 -1.75 -5.02
C LYS A 207 -28.77 -1.85 -6.12
N ARG A 208 -29.73 -0.91 -6.15
CA ARG A 208 -30.85 -0.90 -7.10
C ARG A 208 -30.38 -0.55 -8.49
N SER A 209 -29.68 0.54 -8.65
CA SER A 209 -29.19 1.00 -9.95
C SER A 209 -27.79 0.45 -10.30
N ARG A 210 -27.19 -0.34 -9.41
CA ARG A 210 -25.81 -0.84 -9.54
C ARG A 210 -24.79 0.27 -9.81
N THR A 211 -25.00 1.42 -9.18
CA THR A 211 -24.14 2.61 -9.33
C THR A 211 -23.14 2.67 -8.19
N LEU A 212 -21.85 2.69 -8.52
CA LEU A 212 -20.76 2.91 -7.56
C LEU A 212 -20.41 4.40 -7.52
N ILE A 213 -20.31 4.94 -6.31
CA ILE A 213 -20.02 6.35 -6.05
C ILE A 213 -18.69 6.45 -5.31
N LEU A 214 -17.73 7.12 -5.92
CA LEU A 214 -16.37 7.36 -5.44
C LEU A 214 -16.10 8.88 -5.33
N THR A 215 -14.97 9.24 -4.77
CA THR A 215 -14.47 10.63 -4.77
C THR A 215 -13.13 10.76 -5.47
N ASP A 216 -12.03 10.50 -4.76
CA ASP A 216 -10.66 10.79 -5.21
C ASP A 216 -9.89 9.57 -5.70
N ILE A 217 -10.34 8.35 -5.35
CA ILE A 217 -9.69 7.10 -5.77
C ILE A 217 -9.64 6.98 -7.29
N VAL A 218 -10.61 7.57 -8.00
CA VAL A 218 -10.61 7.71 -9.46
C VAL A 218 -10.93 9.16 -9.82
N GLN A 219 -10.08 9.77 -10.65
CA GLN A 219 -10.32 11.07 -11.27
C GLN A 219 -10.23 10.91 -12.79
N ASN A 220 -11.15 11.52 -13.53
CA ASN A 220 -11.21 11.38 -15.00
C ASN A 220 -11.46 12.76 -15.63
N LEU A 221 -10.48 13.64 -15.43
CA LEU A 221 -10.58 15.05 -15.79
C LEU A 221 -10.46 15.28 -17.30
N ASP A 222 -11.17 16.27 -17.82
CA ASP A 222 -10.93 16.74 -19.18
C ASP A 222 -9.55 17.40 -19.24
N PRO A 223 -8.64 16.97 -20.12
CA PRO A 223 -7.31 17.58 -20.22
C PRO A 223 -7.35 19.07 -20.55
N ARG A 224 -8.44 19.57 -21.16
CA ARG A 224 -8.61 20.99 -21.51
C ARG A 224 -8.75 21.92 -20.30
N ILE A 225 -9.04 21.41 -19.09
CA ILE A 225 -9.03 22.24 -17.88
C ILE A 225 -7.62 22.66 -17.48
N PHE A 226 -6.59 21.97 -17.99
CA PHE A 226 -5.19 22.28 -17.71
C PHE A 226 -4.62 23.23 -18.78
N PRO A 227 -3.70 24.15 -18.40
CA PRO A 227 -2.93 24.93 -19.37
C PRO A 227 -2.24 24.03 -20.39
N ARG A 228 -2.22 24.45 -21.66
CA ARG A 228 -1.65 23.67 -22.78
C ARG A 228 -0.31 22.99 -22.48
N PRO A 229 0.69 23.65 -21.83
CA PRO A 229 1.97 23.02 -21.52
C PRO A 229 1.90 21.88 -20.52
N ILE A 230 0.84 21.85 -19.67
CA ILE A 230 0.65 20.86 -18.59
C ILE A 230 -0.17 19.64 -19.08
N GLN A 231 -0.94 19.78 -20.14
CA GLN A 231 -1.80 18.71 -20.65
C GLN A 231 -1.07 17.37 -20.92
N PRO A 232 0.12 17.33 -21.56
CA PRO A 232 0.85 16.08 -21.76
C PRO A 232 1.26 15.42 -20.44
N LEU A 233 1.65 16.23 -19.44
CA LEU A 233 1.99 15.72 -18.11
C LEU A 233 0.76 15.17 -17.38
N ALA A 234 -0.37 15.84 -17.45
CA ALA A 234 -1.63 15.35 -16.86
C ALA A 234 -2.07 14.03 -17.49
N HIS A 235 -1.85 13.87 -18.79
CA HIS A 235 -2.08 12.60 -19.52
C HIS A 235 -1.14 11.48 -19.05
N LEU A 236 0.16 11.79 -18.95
CA LEU A 236 1.17 10.85 -18.45
C LEU A 236 0.87 10.40 -17.00
N LEU A 237 0.35 11.30 -16.17
CA LEU A 237 -0.06 11.00 -14.80
C LEU A 237 -1.34 10.16 -14.71
N GLY A 238 -2.07 9.99 -15.83
CA GLY A 238 -3.25 9.12 -15.93
C GLY A 238 -4.50 9.62 -15.24
N ILE A 239 -4.59 10.91 -14.87
CA ILE A 239 -5.74 11.52 -14.19
C ILE A 239 -6.80 12.06 -15.17
N THR A 240 -6.55 11.95 -16.46
CA THR A 240 -7.41 12.48 -17.52
C THR A 240 -8.19 11.39 -18.24
N LYS A 241 -9.30 11.80 -18.87
CA LYS A 241 -10.08 10.93 -19.74
C LYS A 241 -9.27 10.42 -20.95
N PRO A 242 -9.58 9.22 -21.50
CA PRO A 242 -10.73 8.36 -21.13
C PRO A 242 -10.41 7.37 -20.00
N GLY A 243 -9.17 7.27 -19.54
CA GLY A 243 -8.68 6.19 -18.68
C GLY A 243 -8.97 6.35 -17.20
N GLY A 244 -8.92 7.56 -16.67
CA GLY A 244 -9.15 7.92 -15.27
C GLY A 244 -8.40 7.08 -14.23
N ARG A 245 -7.58 7.72 -13.37
CA ARG A 245 -6.87 7.06 -12.26
C ARG A 245 -6.75 8.02 -11.08
N ALA A 246 -6.37 7.49 -9.92
CA ALA A 246 -5.97 8.32 -8.79
C ALA A 246 -4.74 9.18 -9.14
N PRO A 247 -4.62 10.41 -8.62
CA PRO A 247 -3.40 11.21 -8.72
C PRO A 247 -2.18 10.44 -8.17
N VAL A 248 -0.97 10.71 -8.72
CA VAL A 248 0.24 9.94 -8.37
C VAL A 248 0.52 9.94 -6.86
N TYR A 249 0.38 11.10 -6.19
CA TYR A 249 0.60 11.18 -4.75
C TYR A 249 -0.39 10.29 -3.98
N LEU A 250 -1.65 10.24 -4.42
CA LEU A 250 -2.67 9.40 -3.79
C LEU A 250 -2.42 7.91 -4.08
N ARG A 251 -1.95 7.58 -5.29
CA ARG A 251 -1.52 6.20 -5.60
C ARG A 251 -0.41 5.72 -4.66
N LEU A 252 0.58 6.59 -4.39
CA LEU A 252 1.63 6.27 -3.44
C LEU A 252 1.09 6.06 -2.02
N LEU A 253 0.18 6.92 -1.55
CA LEU A 253 -0.45 6.77 -0.24
C LEU A 253 -1.30 5.49 -0.16
N LEU A 254 -2.11 5.21 -1.17
CA LEU A 254 -2.96 4.01 -1.20
C LEU A 254 -2.13 2.71 -1.26
N GLN A 255 -0.96 2.72 -1.92
CA GLN A 255 -0.05 1.57 -1.90
C GLN A 255 0.50 1.28 -0.50
N LEU A 256 0.62 2.29 0.37
CA LEU A 256 1.01 2.10 1.77
C LEU A 256 -0.06 1.37 2.60
N GLY A 257 -1.32 1.38 2.15
CA GLY A 257 -2.42 0.66 2.79
C GLY A 257 -2.43 -0.86 2.51
N GLY A 258 -1.52 -1.33 1.64
CA GLY A 258 -1.28 -2.75 1.41
C GLY A 258 -2.54 -3.55 1.09
N ARG A 259 -2.74 -4.66 1.79
CA ARG A 259 -3.87 -5.58 1.56
C ARG A 259 -5.23 -4.99 1.86
N SER A 260 -5.35 -4.11 2.84
CA SER A 260 -6.65 -3.47 3.16
C SER A 260 -7.17 -2.74 1.93
N VAL A 261 -6.33 -1.90 1.31
CA VAL A 261 -6.69 -1.17 0.09
C VAL A 261 -6.92 -2.11 -1.09
N GLN A 262 -6.10 -3.15 -1.25
CA GLN A 262 -6.30 -4.16 -2.31
C GLN A 262 -7.58 -4.94 -2.12
N SER A 263 -7.94 -5.31 -0.89
CA SER A 263 -9.20 -5.97 -0.56
C SER A 263 -10.40 -5.07 -0.88
N ALA A 264 -10.32 -3.81 -0.47
CA ALA A 264 -11.34 -2.82 -0.80
C ALA A 264 -11.47 -2.65 -2.33
N ALA A 265 -10.36 -2.50 -3.07
CA ALA A 265 -10.38 -2.39 -4.53
C ALA A 265 -11.03 -3.62 -5.20
N ARG A 266 -10.75 -4.84 -4.70
CA ARG A 266 -11.42 -6.07 -5.17
C ARG A 266 -12.92 -6.05 -4.90
N ARG A 267 -13.36 -5.62 -3.70
CA ARG A 267 -14.79 -5.49 -3.35
C ARG A 267 -15.49 -4.50 -4.28
N LEU A 268 -14.86 -3.35 -4.55
CA LEU A 268 -15.42 -2.34 -5.47
C LEU A 268 -15.64 -2.91 -6.89
N VAL A 269 -14.68 -3.66 -7.41
CA VAL A 269 -14.81 -4.30 -8.73
C VAL A 269 -15.80 -5.47 -8.69
N ALA A 270 -15.88 -6.22 -7.57
CA ALA A 270 -16.79 -7.35 -7.41
C ALA A 270 -18.28 -6.94 -7.41
N PHE A 271 -18.62 -5.70 -7.03
CA PHE A 271 -19.97 -5.17 -7.20
C PHE A 271 -20.43 -5.17 -8.66
N SER A 272 -19.51 -5.26 -9.62
CA SER A 272 -19.79 -5.23 -11.06
C SER A 272 -20.71 -4.06 -11.42
N PRO A 273 -20.30 -2.79 -11.13
CA PRO A 273 -21.15 -1.63 -11.30
C PRO A 273 -21.45 -1.39 -12.78
N GLU A 274 -22.69 -0.97 -13.05
CA GLU A 274 -23.13 -0.54 -14.37
C GLU A 274 -22.77 0.93 -14.65
N LYS A 275 -22.64 1.72 -13.57
CA LYS A 275 -22.17 3.11 -13.61
C LYS A 275 -21.19 3.35 -12.49
N VAL A 276 -20.18 4.21 -12.72
CA VAL A 276 -19.24 4.65 -11.68
C VAL A 276 -19.17 6.17 -11.71
N ILE A 277 -19.64 6.80 -10.64
CA ILE A 277 -19.62 8.27 -10.45
C ILE A 277 -18.44 8.61 -9.53
N PHE A 278 -17.74 9.70 -9.79
CA PHE A 278 -16.71 10.26 -8.92
C PHE A 278 -16.78 11.78 -8.89
N ALA A 279 -16.20 12.38 -7.84
CA ALA A 279 -16.33 13.79 -7.57
C ALA A 279 -15.64 14.69 -8.61
N HIS A 280 -14.69 14.15 -9.40
CA HIS A 280 -13.86 14.94 -10.30
C HIS A 280 -13.81 14.35 -11.71
N GLY A 281 -14.44 15.02 -12.67
CA GLY A 281 -14.42 14.68 -14.10
C GLY A 281 -15.59 13.82 -14.57
N GLU A 282 -15.46 13.22 -15.76
CA GLU A 282 -16.52 12.44 -16.40
C GLU A 282 -16.67 11.06 -15.77
N TRP A 283 -17.88 10.69 -15.34
CA TRP A 283 -18.17 9.36 -14.79
C TRP A 283 -18.17 8.27 -15.87
N PHE A 284 -18.16 7.00 -15.47
CA PHE A 284 -18.26 5.87 -16.38
C PHE A 284 -19.73 5.44 -16.50
N ASP A 285 -20.32 5.65 -17.63
CA ASP A 285 -21.72 5.32 -17.97
C ASP A 285 -21.84 4.08 -18.84
N SER A 286 -20.73 3.62 -19.39
CA SER A 286 -20.66 2.44 -20.25
C SER A 286 -19.39 1.65 -19.94
N GLN A 287 -19.47 0.31 -20.04
CA GLN A 287 -18.36 -0.59 -19.68
C GLN A 287 -17.76 -0.28 -18.30
N ALA A 288 -18.58 0.20 -17.36
CA ALA A 288 -18.14 0.82 -16.13
C ALA A 288 -17.29 -0.11 -15.27
N THR A 289 -17.67 -1.38 -15.15
CA THR A 289 -16.87 -2.39 -14.42
C THR A 289 -15.47 -2.57 -15.02
N GLU A 290 -15.36 -2.65 -16.34
CA GLU A 290 -14.06 -2.85 -17.00
C GLU A 290 -13.19 -1.58 -16.94
N ARG A 291 -13.81 -0.40 -17.09
CA ARG A 291 -13.11 0.88 -16.92
C ARG A 291 -12.64 1.06 -15.47
N LEU A 292 -13.48 0.72 -14.48
CA LEU A 292 -13.09 0.72 -13.07
C LEU A 292 -11.92 -0.23 -12.79
N ARG A 293 -11.96 -1.45 -13.35
CA ARG A 293 -10.87 -2.43 -13.21
C ARG A 293 -9.55 -1.86 -13.76
N ARG A 294 -9.57 -1.22 -14.93
CA ARG A 294 -8.38 -0.55 -15.51
C ARG A 294 -7.90 0.63 -14.67
N SER A 295 -8.83 1.40 -14.10
CA SER A 295 -8.50 2.53 -13.22
C SER A 295 -7.82 2.08 -11.93
N LEU A 296 -8.14 0.88 -11.45
CA LEU A 296 -7.62 0.27 -10.22
C LEU A 296 -6.56 -0.83 -10.48
N ASP A 297 -6.11 -1.04 -11.72
CA ASP A 297 -5.17 -2.11 -12.11
C ASP A 297 -3.86 -2.10 -11.30
N TRP A 298 -3.41 -0.92 -10.91
CA TRP A 298 -2.22 -0.70 -10.11
C TRP A 298 -2.39 -1.09 -8.62
N LEU A 299 -3.63 -1.26 -8.13
CA LEU A 299 -3.97 -1.78 -6.79
C LEU A 299 -4.32 -3.26 -6.84
N LEU A 300 -4.91 -3.69 -7.94
CA LEU A 300 -5.27 -5.08 -8.13
C LEU A 300 -3.99 -5.83 -8.50
N PRO A 301 -3.69 -6.97 -7.86
CA PRO A 301 -2.63 -7.83 -8.35
C PRO A 301 -2.90 -8.08 -9.83
N ALA A 302 -1.87 -8.03 -10.68
CA ALA A 302 -2.00 -8.19 -12.13
C ALA A 302 -2.98 -9.33 -12.40
N SER A 303 -4.20 -8.99 -12.75
CA SER A 303 -5.19 -9.96 -13.18
C SER A 303 -4.70 -10.42 -14.54
N GLY A 304 -3.93 -11.50 -14.52
CA GLY A 304 -3.94 -12.40 -15.66
C GLY A 304 -5.42 -12.64 -15.97
N SER A 305 -5.84 -12.14 -17.10
CA SER A 305 -7.17 -12.26 -17.64
C SER A 305 -7.73 -13.67 -17.45
N GLY A 306 -8.86 -13.74 -16.79
CA GLY A 306 -9.70 -14.92 -16.83
C GLY A 306 -9.30 -16.00 -15.83
N ARG A 307 -10.29 -16.58 -15.20
CA ARG A 307 -10.33 -17.89 -14.55
C ARG A 307 -8.96 -18.58 -14.52
N PHE A 308 -8.13 -18.30 -13.51
CA PHE A 308 -7.05 -19.20 -13.21
C PHE A 308 -7.70 -20.53 -12.84
N ALA A 309 -7.58 -21.47 -13.75
CA ALA A 309 -7.90 -22.84 -13.43
C ALA A 309 -7.16 -23.17 -12.13
N ALA A 310 -7.82 -23.84 -11.21
CA ALA A 310 -7.33 -24.23 -9.88
C ALA A 310 -6.05 -25.11 -9.90
N LYS A 311 -5.31 -25.15 -11.00
CA LYS A 311 -4.13 -25.98 -11.24
C LYS A 311 -3.03 -25.28 -12.07
N GLU A 312 -2.89 -23.97 -11.97
CA GLU A 312 -1.88 -23.25 -12.78
C GLU A 312 -0.43 -23.72 -12.53
N MET A 313 -0.15 -24.22 -11.33
CA MET A 313 1.14 -24.81 -10.98
C MET A 313 1.06 -26.31 -10.72
N ALA A 314 0.04 -26.99 -11.28
CA ALA A 314 -0.03 -28.44 -11.21
C ALA A 314 1.24 -29.07 -11.81
N GLY A 315 1.85 -29.97 -11.03
CA GLY A 315 3.12 -30.59 -11.41
C GLY A 315 4.38 -29.81 -11.07
N THR A 316 4.28 -28.53 -10.63
CA THR A 316 5.44 -27.77 -10.15
C THR A 316 5.83 -28.26 -8.75
N ARG A 317 7.10 -28.61 -8.55
CA ARG A 317 7.67 -29.13 -7.31
C ARG A 317 8.51 -28.06 -6.64
N VAL A 318 8.08 -27.62 -5.45
CA VAL A 318 8.64 -26.47 -4.74
C VAL A 318 9.15 -26.87 -3.38
N VAL A 319 10.45 -26.77 -3.14
CA VAL A 319 11.05 -26.92 -1.81
C VAL A 319 11.11 -25.57 -1.12
N ILE A 320 10.64 -25.49 0.13
CA ILE A 320 10.62 -24.26 0.92
C ILE A 320 11.29 -24.50 2.27
N THR A 321 12.44 -23.85 2.52
CA THR A 321 13.09 -23.87 3.84
C THR A 321 12.49 -22.81 4.77
N GLY A 322 12.46 -23.10 6.07
CA GLY A 322 11.82 -22.21 7.05
C GLY A 322 10.29 -22.13 6.86
N ALA A 323 9.67 -23.23 6.40
CA ALA A 323 8.25 -23.27 6.05
C ALA A 323 7.30 -23.19 7.26
N SER A 324 7.77 -23.44 8.48
CA SER A 324 6.91 -23.57 9.67
C SER A 324 6.23 -22.29 10.16
N SER A 325 6.62 -21.10 9.66
CA SER A 325 6.03 -19.82 10.07
C SER A 325 6.30 -18.69 9.06
N GLY A 326 5.66 -17.54 9.24
CA GLY A 326 5.90 -16.30 8.50
C GLY A 326 5.87 -16.48 6.98
N ILE A 327 6.87 -15.92 6.29
CA ILE A 327 6.96 -15.92 4.82
C ILE A 327 6.96 -17.35 4.25
N GLY A 328 7.67 -18.29 4.89
CA GLY A 328 7.72 -19.68 4.40
C GLY A 328 6.37 -20.39 4.45
N ARG A 329 5.60 -20.18 5.53
CA ARG A 329 4.24 -20.72 5.65
C ARG A 329 3.30 -20.09 4.63
N ALA A 330 3.34 -18.77 4.48
CA ALA A 330 2.53 -18.05 3.50
C ALA A 330 2.86 -18.50 2.06
N ALA A 331 4.13 -18.71 1.76
CA ALA A 331 4.56 -19.24 0.46
C ALA A 331 4.03 -20.67 0.23
N ALA A 332 4.16 -21.56 1.22
CA ALA A 332 3.65 -22.92 1.11
C ALA A 332 2.15 -22.96 0.77
N MET A 333 1.34 -22.18 1.50
CA MET A 333 -0.09 -22.08 1.24
C MET A 333 -0.39 -21.49 -0.14
N ALA A 334 0.31 -20.42 -0.53
CA ALA A 334 0.11 -19.77 -1.83
C ALA A 334 0.45 -20.68 -3.03
N PHE A 335 1.50 -21.49 -2.92
CA PHE A 335 1.85 -22.49 -3.94
C PHE A 335 0.85 -23.64 -3.97
N ALA A 336 0.44 -24.14 -2.80
CA ALA A 336 -0.54 -25.22 -2.68
C ALA A 336 -1.91 -24.82 -3.26
N GLU A 337 -2.37 -23.60 -3.00
CA GLU A 337 -3.59 -23.01 -3.58
C GLU A 337 -3.56 -23.01 -5.12
N LYS A 338 -2.37 -22.92 -5.73
CA LYS A 338 -2.16 -23.00 -7.18
C LYS A 338 -1.95 -24.45 -7.69
N GLY A 339 -2.10 -25.45 -6.82
CA GLY A 339 -1.99 -26.87 -7.16
C GLY A 339 -0.56 -27.41 -7.24
N ALA A 340 0.44 -26.68 -6.73
CA ALA A 340 1.82 -27.15 -6.68
C ALA A 340 2.01 -28.30 -5.69
N THR A 341 3.09 -29.07 -5.87
CA THR A 341 3.62 -30.00 -4.87
C THR A 341 4.64 -29.24 -4.01
N VAL A 342 4.36 -29.06 -2.71
CA VAL A 342 5.20 -28.31 -1.79
C VAL A 342 5.95 -29.25 -0.84
N ILE A 343 7.27 -29.11 -0.77
CA ILE A 343 8.13 -29.84 0.14
C ILE A 343 8.54 -28.86 1.25
N LEU A 344 8.01 -29.09 2.45
CA LEU A 344 8.07 -28.19 3.59
C LEU A 344 9.23 -28.57 4.50
N ALA A 345 10.22 -27.69 4.65
CA ALA A 345 11.40 -27.93 5.44
C ALA A 345 11.55 -26.93 6.59
N ALA A 346 11.65 -27.41 7.81
CA ALA A 346 11.99 -26.65 9.02
C ALA A 346 12.33 -27.64 10.15
N ARG A 347 12.82 -27.15 11.29
CA ARG A 347 13.17 -27.98 12.46
C ARG A 347 11.95 -28.61 13.15
N ARG A 348 10.78 -27.94 13.14
CA ARG A 348 9.56 -28.31 13.88
C ARG A 348 8.67 -29.25 13.06
N GLY A 349 8.88 -30.57 13.18
CA GLY A 349 8.21 -31.60 12.39
C GLY A 349 6.67 -31.55 12.51
N GLN A 350 6.13 -31.52 13.74
CA GLN A 350 4.67 -31.50 13.97
C GLN A 350 3.97 -30.29 13.33
N ILE A 351 4.63 -29.13 13.30
CA ILE A 351 4.07 -27.94 12.66
C ILE A 351 4.08 -28.11 11.14
N LEU A 352 5.12 -28.75 10.59
CA LEU A 352 5.18 -29.03 9.16
C LEU A 352 4.11 -30.03 8.73
N GLU A 353 3.79 -31.04 9.54
CA GLU A 353 2.73 -32.02 9.26
C GLU A 353 1.35 -31.37 9.23
N ARG A 354 1.05 -30.46 10.19
CA ARG A 354 -0.18 -29.66 10.17
C ARG A 354 -0.25 -28.77 8.92
N LEU A 355 0.84 -28.09 8.59
CA LEU A 355 0.90 -27.24 7.41
C LEU A 355 0.75 -28.08 6.12
N ALA A 356 1.29 -29.30 6.08
CA ALA A 356 1.10 -30.21 4.95
C ALA A 356 -0.38 -30.52 4.73
N SER A 357 -1.11 -30.86 5.80
CA SER A 357 -2.56 -31.10 5.74
C SER A 357 -3.32 -29.84 5.29
N GLU A 358 -2.94 -28.65 5.75
CA GLU A 358 -3.53 -27.39 5.29
C GLU A 358 -3.28 -27.15 3.78
N CYS A 359 -2.07 -27.42 3.30
CA CYS A 359 -1.72 -27.30 1.89
C CYS A 359 -2.52 -28.28 1.01
N GLU A 360 -2.74 -29.51 1.49
CA GLU A 360 -3.55 -30.50 0.79
C GLU A 360 -5.02 -30.10 0.74
N ALA A 361 -5.55 -29.53 1.82
CA ALA A 361 -6.91 -28.98 1.85
C ALA A 361 -7.11 -27.82 0.85
N LEU A 362 -6.06 -27.08 0.50
CA LEU A 362 -6.06 -26.06 -0.54
C LEU A 362 -5.94 -26.62 -1.97
N GLY A 363 -5.79 -27.93 -2.13
CA GLY A 363 -5.73 -28.60 -3.43
C GLY A 363 -4.32 -28.82 -3.99
N GLY A 364 -3.27 -28.55 -3.23
CA GLY A 364 -1.88 -28.93 -3.51
C GLY A 364 -1.56 -30.35 -3.07
N ARG A 365 -0.30 -30.74 -3.25
CA ARG A 365 0.31 -31.91 -2.59
C ARG A 365 1.39 -31.42 -1.65
N ALA A 366 1.57 -32.05 -0.50
CA ALA A 366 2.56 -31.60 0.46
C ALA A 366 3.38 -32.76 1.04
N LEU A 367 4.65 -32.48 1.38
CA LEU A 367 5.54 -33.37 2.08
C LEU A 367 6.29 -32.63 3.18
N ALA A 368 6.10 -33.05 4.42
CA ALA A 368 6.84 -32.51 5.56
C ALA A 368 8.20 -33.23 5.70
N VAL A 369 9.28 -32.46 5.79
CA VAL A 369 10.65 -32.99 5.97
C VAL A 369 11.35 -32.17 7.06
N PRO A 370 11.41 -32.66 8.32
CA PRO A 370 12.16 -32.01 9.38
C PRO A 370 13.62 -31.84 8.97
N THR A 371 14.09 -30.56 8.96
CA THR A 371 15.43 -30.22 8.46
C THR A 371 15.97 -29.01 9.20
N ASP A 372 17.19 -29.10 9.76
CA ASP A 372 17.99 -27.95 10.13
C ASP A 372 18.89 -27.57 8.96
N VAL A 373 18.71 -26.37 8.40
CA VAL A 373 19.49 -25.89 7.25
C VAL A 373 20.97 -25.71 7.53
N THR A 374 21.39 -25.65 8.80
CA THR A 374 22.80 -25.55 9.18
C THR A 374 23.53 -26.89 9.11
N ASP A 375 22.78 -28.00 9.06
CA ASP A 375 23.28 -29.34 8.75
C ASP A 375 23.25 -29.55 7.23
N ALA A 376 24.44 -29.59 6.61
CA ALA A 376 24.59 -29.76 5.17
C ALA A 376 24.08 -31.15 4.71
N GLU A 377 24.32 -32.19 5.51
CA GLU A 377 23.84 -33.55 5.17
C GLU A 377 22.31 -33.65 5.26
N ALA A 378 21.67 -33.02 6.30
CA ALA A 378 20.22 -32.96 6.40
C ALA A 378 19.63 -32.25 5.19
N THR A 379 20.26 -31.18 4.71
CA THR A 379 19.84 -30.44 3.53
C THR A 379 20.00 -31.25 2.24
N MET A 380 21.06 -32.01 2.12
CA MET A 380 21.22 -32.97 1.00
C MET A 380 20.18 -34.08 1.06
N ARG A 381 19.88 -34.64 2.26
CA ARG A 381 18.80 -35.63 2.43
C ARG A 381 17.43 -35.04 2.04
N LEU A 382 17.15 -33.77 2.36
CA LEU A 382 15.93 -33.09 1.93
C LEU A 382 15.82 -33.06 0.40
N ALA A 383 16.87 -32.62 -0.30
CA ALA A 383 16.88 -32.51 -1.75
C ALA A 383 16.71 -33.90 -2.39
N LYS A 384 17.45 -34.91 -1.90
CA LYS A 384 17.35 -36.30 -2.36
C LYS A 384 15.93 -36.86 -2.18
N LYS A 385 15.33 -36.69 -1.00
CA LYS A 385 13.97 -37.13 -0.69
C LYS A 385 12.93 -36.48 -1.62
N ALA A 386 13.05 -35.16 -1.87
CA ALA A 386 12.17 -34.47 -2.79
C ALA A 386 12.29 -35.00 -4.23
N ASP A 387 13.53 -35.25 -4.69
CA ASP A 387 13.82 -35.78 -6.01
C ASP A 387 13.26 -37.22 -6.16
N GLU A 388 13.50 -38.10 -5.20
CA GLU A 388 13.01 -39.51 -5.20
C GLU A 388 11.47 -39.58 -5.15
N CYS A 389 10.81 -38.74 -4.31
CA CYS A 389 9.37 -38.78 -4.16
C CYS A 389 8.59 -38.21 -5.36
N PHE A 390 9.19 -37.23 -6.05
CA PHE A 390 8.46 -36.45 -7.06
C PHE A 390 9.16 -36.38 -8.43
N GLY A 391 10.30 -37.03 -8.60
CA GLY A 391 11.03 -37.13 -9.88
C GLY A 391 11.71 -35.82 -10.27
N GLY A 392 12.13 -35.01 -9.29
CA GLY A 392 12.88 -33.78 -9.50
C GLY A 392 12.37 -32.61 -8.65
N ILE A 393 12.98 -31.44 -8.84
CA ILE A 393 12.66 -30.18 -8.17
C ILE A 393 12.64 -29.08 -9.22
N ASP A 394 11.57 -28.26 -9.26
CA ASP A 394 11.47 -27.14 -10.20
C ASP A 394 11.86 -25.81 -9.54
N VAL A 395 11.55 -25.65 -8.25
CA VAL A 395 11.81 -24.44 -7.48
C VAL A 395 12.39 -24.78 -6.12
N TRP A 396 13.47 -24.11 -5.73
CA TRP A 396 14.01 -24.18 -4.38
C TRP A 396 14.04 -22.80 -3.77
N ILE A 397 13.37 -22.63 -2.61
CA ILE A 397 13.27 -21.36 -1.90
C ILE A 397 14.05 -21.45 -0.59
N ASN A 398 15.22 -20.82 -0.56
CA ASN A 398 15.98 -20.59 0.65
C ASN A 398 15.34 -19.41 1.42
N ASN A 399 14.49 -19.75 2.38
CA ASN A 399 13.77 -18.75 3.16
C ASN A 399 14.07 -18.83 4.67
N ALA A 400 14.63 -19.91 5.17
CA ALA A 400 15.03 -20.03 6.56
C ALA A 400 15.94 -18.85 6.97
N GLY A 401 15.61 -18.20 8.08
CA GLY A 401 16.37 -17.04 8.55
C GLY A 401 16.05 -16.71 10.01
N THR A 402 17.00 -16.04 10.67
CA THR A 402 16.89 -15.58 12.04
C THR A 402 17.75 -14.31 12.23
N GLY A 403 17.70 -13.68 13.41
CA GLY A 403 18.51 -12.51 13.69
C GLY A 403 18.69 -12.22 15.17
N VAL A 404 19.74 -11.49 15.49
CA VAL A 404 20.00 -10.92 16.83
C VAL A 404 19.85 -9.41 16.71
N PHE A 405 19.03 -8.84 17.57
CA PHE A 405 18.77 -7.42 17.64
C PHE A 405 19.18 -6.85 19.00
N GLY A 406 20.05 -5.83 19.00
CA GLY A 406 20.61 -5.19 20.17
C GLY A 406 22.05 -4.71 19.93
N ALA A 407 22.67 -4.07 20.92
CA ALA A 407 24.09 -3.71 20.81
C ALA A 407 24.92 -4.99 20.68
N TYR A 408 25.93 -4.96 19.83
CA TYR A 408 26.69 -6.17 19.46
C TYR A 408 27.31 -6.88 20.67
N GLN A 409 27.87 -6.11 21.60
CA GLN A 409 28.51 -6.63 22.80
C GLN A 409 27.53 -7.16 23.86
N ASP A 410 26.25 -6.86 23.75
CA ASP A 410 25.21 -7.27 24.71
C ASP A 410 24.66 -8.67 24.43
N ALA A 411 24.97 -9.25 23.29
CA ALA A 411 24.57 -10.59 22.90
C ALA A 411 25.73 -11.57 22.96
N ASP A 412 25.42 -12.81 23.35
CA ASP A 412 26.40 -13.89 23.29
C ASP A 412 26.88 -14.10 21.85
N ILE A 413 28.19 -14.33 21.69
CA ILE A 413 28.80 -14.59 20.38
C ILE A 413 28.19 -15.80 19.68
N ALA A 414 27.66 -16.78 20.41
CA ALA A 414 26.98 -17.94 19.87
C ALA A 414 25.71 -17.55 19.08
N LEU A 415 24.95 -16.54 19.54
CA LEU A 415 23.78 -16.02 18.83
C LEU A 415 24.16 -15.34 17.51
N HIS A 416 25.26 -14.58 17.53
CA HIS A 416 25.78 -13.97 16.29
C HIS A 416 26.26 -15.02 15.28
N ARG A 417 26.99 -16.05 15.74
CA ARG A 417 27.41 -17.18 14.91
C ARG A 417 26.21 -17.91 14.33
N ARG A 418 25.21 -18.23 15.18
CA ARG A 418 23.99 -18.91 14.74
C ARG A 418 23.22 -18.11 13.69
N THR A 419 23.22 -16.79 13.80
CA THR A 419 22.63 -15.90 12.77
C THR A 419 23.30 -16.10 11.40
N VAL A 420 24.62 -16.14 11.36
CA VAL A 420 25.39 -16.35 10.12
C VAL A 420 25.21 -17.77 9.61
N GLU A 421 25.26 -18.77 10.49
CA GLU A 421 25.05 -20.18 10.15
C GLU A 421 23.69 -20.40 9.47
N VAL A 422 22.61 -19.89 10.07
CA VAL A 422 21.26 -20.08 9.52
C VAL A 422 21.07 -19.31 8.22
N ASN A 423 21.39 -18.01 8.20
CA ASN A 423 21.05 -17.14 7.09
C ASN A 423 21.96 -17.34 5.88
N LEU A 424 23.26 -17.48 6.08
CA LEU A 424 24.25 -17.54 5.02
C LEU A 424 24.63 -19.00 4.71
N LEU A 425 25.17 -19.72 5.69
CA LEU A 425 25.63 -21.10 5.45
C LEU A 425 24.44 -22.03 5.14
N GLY A 426 23.30 -21.86 5.83
CA GLY A 426 22.10 -22.62 5.54
C GLY A 426 21.57 -22.40 4.13
N THR A 427 21.66 -21.18 3.60
CA THR A 427 21.33 -20.89 2.20
C THR A 427 22.34 -21.52 1.22
N MET A 428 23.64 -21.48 1.57
CA MET A 428 24.69 -22.14 0.77
C MET A 428 24.47 -23.65 0.71
N ASN A 429 24.14 -24.28 1.86
CA ASN A 429 23.82 -25.72 1.95
C ASN A 429 22.63 -26.09 1.05
N GLY A 430 21.52 -25.31 1.13
CA GLY A 430 20.35 -25.53 0.28
C GLY A 430 20.65 -25.38 -1.20
N SER A 431 21.41 -24.35 -1.56
CA SER A 431 21.84 -24.13 -2.94
C SER A 431 22.71 -25.27 -3.44
N HIS A 432 23.68 -25.71 -2.65
CA HIS A 432 24.57 -26.83 -2.98
C HIS A 432 23.79 -28.14 -3.16
N ALA A 433 22.79 -28.38 -2.32
CA ALA A 433 21.99 -29.60 -2.38
C ALA A 433 21.11 -29.70 -3.64
N VAL A 434 20.56 -28.57 -4.11
CA VAL A 434 19.63 -28.58 -5.25
C VAL A 434 20.32 -28.45 -6.62
N LEU A 435 21.46 -27.79 -6.68
CA LEU A 435 22.13 -27.48 -7.95
C LEU A 435 22.46 -28.73 -8.80
N PRO A 436 22.94 -29.86 -8.27
CA PRO A 436 23.13 -31.09 -9.05
C PRO A 436 21.85 -31.60 -9.71
N ILE A 437 20.70 -31.41 -9.04
CA ILE A 437 19.38 -31.80 -9.58
C ILE A 437 19.00 -30.86 -10.74
N PHE A 438 19.15 -29.54 -10.56
CA PHE A 438 18.88 -28.54 -11.61
C PHE A 438 19.78 -28.75 -12.84
N LEU A 439 21.07 -28.98 -12.63
CA LEU A 439 22.01 -29.25 -13.71
C LEU A 439 21.66 -30.53 -14.50
N ARG A 440 21.28 -31.60 -13.80
CA ARG A 440 20.79 -32.83 -14.42
C ARG A 440 19.50 -32.60 -15.21
N GLN A 441 18.57 -31.82 -14.66
CA GLN A 441 17.30 -31.46 -15.31
C GLN A 441 17.47 -30.40 -16.41
N LYS A 442 18.61 -29.70 -16.45
CA LYS A 442 18.89 -28.51 -17.28
C LYS A 442 17.89 -27.34 -17.05
N ARG A 443 17.20 -27.33 -15.95
CA ARG A 443 16.24 -26.30 -15.56
C ARG A 443 16.05 -26.24 -14.06
N GLY A 444 15.69 -25.06 -13.55
CA GLY A 444 15.35 -24.85 -12.15
C GLY A 444 15.39 -23.38 -11.74
N ILE A 445 14.67 -23.06 -10.68
CA ILE A 445 14.64 -21.71 -10.14
C ILE A 445 15.06 -21.75 -8.67
N LEU A 446 16.21 -21.16 -8.38
CA LEU A 446 16.72 -20.95 -7.02
C LEU A 446 16.32 -19.55 -6.56
N ILE A 447 15.53 -19.47 -5.49
CA ILE A 447 15.12 -18.19 -4.89
C ILE A 447 15.74 -18.05 -3.51
N ASN A 448 16.56 -17.02 -3.32
CA ASN A 448 17.16 -16.67 -2.05
C ASN A 448 16.42 -15.49 -1.42
N ASN A 449 15.76 -15.72 -0.28
CA ASN A 449 15.08 -14.67 0.48
C ASN A 449 16.09 -13.89 1.33
N ILE A 450 16.55 -12.77 0.78
CA ILE A 450 17.65 -11.98 1.37
C ILE A 450 17.10 -11.02 2.43
N SER A 451 16.78 -9.83 2.10
CA SER A 451 16.18 -8.72 2.87
C SER A 451 16.72 -7.38 2.33
N LEU A 452 16.04 -6.28 2.63
CA LEU A 452 16.60 -4.92 2.55
C LEU A 452 17.98 -4.83 3.24
N GLY A 453 18.18 -5.59 4.34
CA GLY A 453 19.45 -5.70 5.04
C GLY A 453 20.63 -6.24 4.22
N GLY A 454 20.42 -6.72 2.99
CA GLY A 454 21.45 -7.05 2.01
C GLY A 454 21.84 -5.89 1.09
N TRP A 455 21.13 -4.77 1.12
CA TRP A 455 21.42 -3.54 0.39
C TRP A 455 21.88 -2.40 1.30
N ALA A 456 21.25 -2.26 2.46
CA ALA A 456 21.56 -1.23 3.43
C ALA A 456 21.71 -1.85 4.83
N PRO A 457 22.69 -1.42 5.65
CA PRO A 457 22.92 -2.01 6.96
C PRO A 457 21.74 -1.73 7.90
N THR A 458 21.37 -2.74 8.68
CA THR A 458 20.34 -2.64 9.71
C THR A 458 21.01 -2.29 11.03
N PRO A 459 20.75 -1.11 11.63
CA PRO A 459 21.32 -0.73 12.92
C PRO A 459 20.95 -1.73 14.03
N PHE A 460 21.86 -1.98 14.95
CA PHE A 460 21.70 -2.93 16.05
C PHE A 460 21.47 -4.40 15.64
N ALA A 461 21.84 -4.75 14.40
CA ALA A 461 21.73 -6.11 13.87
C ALA A 461 22.97 -6.48 13.03
N ALA A 462 24.18 -6.31 13.58
CA ALA A 462 25.44 -6.42 12.84
C ALA A 462 25.64 -7.80 12.18
N ALA A 463 25.44 -8.90 12.93
CA ALA A 463 25.58 -10.25 12.38
C ALA A 463 24.51 -10.57 11.32
N TYR A 464 23.29 -10.07 11.52
CA TYR A 464 22.23 -10.18 10.52
C TYR A 464 22.61 -9.44 9.24
N THR A 465 23.04 -8.17 9.35
CA THR A 465 23.52 -7.38 8.21
C THR A 465 24.64 -8.10 7.47
N ALA A 466 25.68 -8.56 8.19
CA ALA A 466 26.80 -9.30 7.60
C ALA A 466 26.31 -10.54 6.82
N SER A 467 25.39 -11.32 7.42
CA SER A 467 24.82 -12.51 6.78
C SER A 467 24.05 -12.17 5.49
N LYS A 468 23.29 -11.07 5.49
CA LYS A 468 22.45 -10.68 4.33
C LYS A 468 23.26 -10.01 3.21
N PHE A 469 24.30 -9.24 3.52
CA PHE A 469 25.27 -8.76 2.54
C PHE A 469 26.06 -9.93 1.92
N GLY A 470 26.55 -10.87 2.75
CA GLY A 470 27.20 -12.08 2.27
C GLY A 470 26.29 -12.90 1.36
N LEU A 471 25.02 -13.06 1.74
CA LEU A 471 24.03 -13.78 0.95
C LEU A 471 23.76 -13.12 -0.40
N ARG A 472 23.72 -11.80 -0.47
CA ARG A 472 23.60 -11.06 -1.73
C ARG A 472 24.81 -11.32 -2.63
N GLY A 473 26.03 -11.21 -2.08
CA GLY A 473 27.27 -11.48 -2.81
C GLY A 473 27.31 -12.92 -3.33
N PHE A 474 26.99 -13.90 -2.48
CA PHE A 474 26.88 -15.31 -2.85
C PHE A 474 25.88 -15.52 -4.01
N THR A 475 24.66 -14.94 -3.89
CA THR A 475 23.62 -15.08 -4.91
C THR A 475 24.06 -14.50 -6.26
N ALA A 476 24.75 -13.34 -6.24
CA ALA A 476 25.25 -12.71 -7.45
C ALA A 476 26.39 -13.51 -8.11
N SER A 477 27.33 -14.04 -7.30
CA SER A 477 28.42 -14.90 -7.81
C SER A 477 27.89 -16.17 -8.42
N LEU A 478 27.02 -16.87 -7.71
CA LEU A 478 26.41 -18.13 -8.21
C LEU A 478 25.64 -17.93 -9.51
N ARG A 479 24.97 -16.78 -9.70
CA ARG A 479 24.30 -16.43 -10.95
C ARG A 479 25.30 -16.31 -12.11
N GLN A 480 26.48 -15.74 -11.86
CA GLN A 480 27.52 -15.62 -12.88
C GLN A 480 28.09 -17.01 -13.26
N GLU A 481 28.31 -17.89 -12.29
CA GLU A 481 28.77 -19.26 -12.52
C GLU A 481 27.79 -20.05 -13.40
N LEU A 482 26.49 -19.82 -13.21
CA LEU A 482 25.41 -20.50 -13.94
C LEU A 482 24.96 -19.78 -15.22
N ALA A 483 25.63 -18.71 -15.63
CA ALA A 483 25.22 -17.90 -16.79
C ALA A 483 25.11 -18.69 -18.11
N ALA A 484 25.86 -19.78 -18.26
CA ALA A 484 25.77 -20.68 -19.42
C ALA A 484 24.50 -21.57 -19.41
N GLN A 485 23.81 -21.70 -18.27
CA GLN A 485 22.64 -22.54 -18.08
C GLN A 485 21.37 -21.71 -18.22
N ARG A 486 20.87 -21.50 -19.44
CA ARG A 486 19.80 -20.55 -19.78
C ARG A 486 18.51 -20.73 -19.01
N ASP A 487 18.17 -21.98 -18.64
CA ASP A 487 16.92 -22.32 -17.95
C ASP A 487 17.11 -22.59 -16.44
N ILE A 488 18.30 -22.28 -15.90
CA ILE A 488 18.58 -22.26 -14.46
C ILE A 488 18.69 -20.81 -14.00
N HIS A 489 17.75 -20.39 -13.15
CA HIS A 489 17.65 -19.01 -12.69
C HIS A 489 18.00 -18.90 -11.21
N VAL A 490 18.80 -17.91 -10.84
CA VAL A 490 19.13 -17.58 -9.44
C VAL A 490 18.60 -16.20 -9.10
N CYS A 491 17.57 -16.16 -8.27
CA CYS A 491 16.82 -14.96 -7.93
C CYS A 491 17.08 -14.52 -6.48
N GLY A 492 17.40 -13.25 -6.26
CA GLY A 492 17.44 -12.61 -4.94
C GLY A 492 16.16 -11.82 -4.66
N VAL A 493 15.52 -12.10 -3.54
CA VAL A 493 14.35 -11.32 -3.09
C VAL A 493 14.73 -10.49 -1.88
N PHE A 494 14.38 -9.21 -1.89
CA PHE A 494 14.75 -8.22 -0.88
C PHE A 494 13.51 -7.61 -0.23
N PRO A 495 12.88 -8.31 0.72
CA PRO A 495 11.77 -7.74 1.46
C PRO A 495 12.20 -6.55 2.31
N ALA A 496 11.33 -5.54 2.39
CA ALA A 496 11.36 -4.54 3.45
C ALA A 496 10.99 -5.20 4.80
N MET A 497 10.54 -4.43 5.79
CA MET A 497 10.08 -5.01 7.05
C MET A 497 8.77 -5.77 6.81
N VAL A 498 8.74 -7.04 7.22
CA VAL A 498 7.61 -7.95 7.02
C VAL A 498 7.05 -8.35 8.38
N ASP A 499 5.74 -8.29 8.53
CA ASP A 499 5.06 -8.77 9.74
C ASP A 499 5.15 -10.30 9.80
N THR A 500 6.04 -10.76 10.64
CA THR A 500 6.29 -12.19 10.81
C THR A 500 6.66 -12.51 12.26
N PRO A 501 6.40 -13.73 12.73
CA PRO A 501 6.91 -14.20 14.02
C PRO A 501 8.44 -14.17 14.14
N GLY A 502 9.15 -13.88 13.05
CA GLY A 502 10.61 -13.75 13.03
C GLY A 502 11.17 -12.71 14.02
N PHE A 503 10.40 -11.64 14.30
CA PHE A 503 10.76 -10.66 15.36
C PHE A 503 10.65 -11.24 16.77
N VAL A 504 9.79 -12.24 16.99
CA VAL A 504 9.62 -12.93 18.28
C VAL A 504 10.55 -14.13 18.38
N HIS A 505 10.81 -14.82 17.26
CA HIS A 505 11.69 -15.99 17.20
C HIS A 505 13.18 -15.61 17.21
N GLY A 506 13.54 -14.42 16.73
CA GLY A 506 14.89 -13.88 16.83
C GLY A 506 15.27 -13.48 18.25
N ALA A 507 16.58 -13.32 18.50
CA ALA A 507 17.05 -12.82 19.78
C ALA A 507 16.86 -11.31 19.89
N ASN A 508 16.23 -10.85 20.97
CA ASN A 508 16.12 -9.45 21.32
C ASN A 508 16.97 -9.13 22.56
N MET A 509 18.13 -8.57 22.34
CA MET A 509 19.07 -8.15 23.38
C MET A 509 19.02 -6.65 23.66
N SER A 510 18.13 -5.91 22.99
CA SER A 510 18.00 -4.45 23.16
C SER A 510 17.43 -4.03 24.52
N GLY A 511 16.76 -4.91 25.24
CA GLY A 511 16.02 -4.58 26.47
C GLY A 511 14.77 -3.70 26.20
N ARG A 512 14.35 -3.58 24.94
CA ARG A 512 13.21 -2.78 24.49
C ARG A 512 12.27 -3.61 23.62
N LYS A 513 10.98 -3.28 23.65
CA LYS A 513 10.01 -3.88 22.75
C LYS A 513 10.30 -3.45 21.32
N LEU A 514 10.54 -4.40 20.44
CA LEU A 514 10.72 -4.13 19.03
C LEU A 514 9.34 -3.92 18.42
N ASP A 515 9.05 -2.66 18.07
CA ASP A 515 7.84 -2.32 17.32
C ASP A 515 8.28 -1.84 15.93
N PRO A 516 8.04 -2.63 14.90
CA PRO A 516 8.44 -2.31 13.53
C PRO A 516 7.62 -1.17 12.90
N GLY A 517 6.61 -0.64 13.63
CA GLY A 517 5.82 0.50 13.18
C GLY A 517 4.86 0.21 12.02
N PRO A 518 4.29 1.24 11.40
CA PRO A 518 3.20 1.09 10.42
C PRO A 518 3.64 0.70 9.01
N LEU A 519 4.93 0.55 8.74
CA LEU A 519 5.47 0.23 7.40
C LEU A 519 5.74 -1.27 7.24
N LEU A 520 4.89 -2.11 7.82
CA LEU A 520 4.96 -3.56 7.70
C LEU A 520 4.30 -4.06 6.42
N TYR A 521 5.00 -4.92 5.72
CA TYR A 521 4.46 -5.74 4.65
C TYR A 521 4.00 -7.09 5.20
N GLN A 522 3.06 -7.72 4.53
CA GLN A 522 2.58 -9.03 4.95
C GLN A 522 3.45 -10.15 4.36
N ALA A 523 3.52 -11.29 5.03
CA ALA A 523 4.27 -12.46 4.58
C ALA A 523 3.83 -12.92 3.18
N GLU A 524 2.56 -12.75 2.87
CA GLU A 524 1.95 -13.10 1.60
C GLU A 524 2.34 -12.17 0.43
N ASP A 525 2.77 -10.93 0.70
CA ASP A 525 3.31 -10.05 -0.35
C ASP A 525 4.63 -10.62 -0.89
N VAL A 526 5.43 -11.20 0.01
CA VAL A 526 6.66 -11.90 -0.37
C VAL A 526 6.33 -13.21 -1.07
N ALA A 527 5.36 -13.99 -0.57
CA ALA A 527 4.89 -15.22 -1.20
C ALA A 527 4.37 -14.97 -2.63
N GLY A 528 3.60 -13.90 -2.85
CA GLY A 528 3.16 -13.46 -4.17
C GLY A 528 4.32 -13.10 -5.12
N THR A 529 5.41 -12.57 -4.56
CA THR A 529 6.64 -12.30 -5.32
C THR A 529 7.31 -13.61 -5.73
N PHE A 530 7.39 -14.63 -4.86
CA PHE A 530 7.92 -15.94 -5.22
C PHE A 530 7.11 -16.58 -6.36
N LEU A 531 5.78 -16.57 -6.30
CA LEU A 531 4.91 -17.05 -7.38
C LEU A 531 5.19 -16.30 -8.71
N THR A 532 5.41 -14.99 -8.65
CA THR A 532 5.72 -14.18 -9.83
C THR A 532 7.08 -14.58 -10.42
N LEU A 533 8.09 -14.86 -9.59
CA LEU A 533 9.43 -15.27 -10.02
C LEU A 533 9.43 -16.65 -10.68
N VAL A 534 8.54 -17.55 -10.29
CA VAL A 534 8.40 -18.84 -10.96
C VAL A 534 7.89 -18.69 -12.40
N ARG A 535 7.02 -17.72 -12.65
CA ARG A 535 6.51 -17.41 -14.00
C ARG A 535 7.47 -16.58 -14.84
N LYS A 536 8.12 -15.61 -14.18
CA LYS A 536 9.00 -14.63 -14.82
C LYS A 536 10.22 -14.40 -13.92
N PRO A 537 11.26 -15.22 -14.02
CA PRO A 537 12.47 -15.08 -13.23
C PRO A 537 13.11 -13.70 -13.41
N ARG A 538 13.61 -13.13 -12.31
CA ARG A 538 14.36 -11.88 -12.27
C ARG A 538 15.51 -12.00 -11.28
N GLU A 539 16.61 -11.33 -11.58
CA GLU A 539 17.83 -11.42 -10.78
C GLU A 539 17.68 -10.90 -9.35
N GLU A 540 17.17 -9.67 -9.21
CA GLU A 540 16.93 -9.02 -7.92
C GLU A 540 15.55 -8.37 -7.90
N VAL A 541 14.75 -8.65 -6.88
CA VAL A 541 13.41 -8.09 -6.71
C VAL A 541 13.23 -7.55 -5.29
N ALA A 542 12.94 -6.25 -5.20
CA ALA A 542 12.51 -5.62 -3.95
C ALA A 542 11.04 -5.87 -3.68
N VAL A 543 10.70 -6.24 -2.44
CA VAL A 543 9.32 -6.29 -1.96
C VAL A 543 9.08 -5.10 -1.04
N GLY A 544 8.26 -4.18 -1.52
CA GLY A 544 7.96 -2.93 -0.86
C GLY A 544 8.84 -1.75 -1.32
N TRP A 545 8.25 -0.55 -1.31
CA TRP A 545 8.95 0.67 -1.71
C TRP A 545 10.12 1.05 -0.78
N PRO A 546 10.07 0.80 0.57
CA PRO A 546 11.20 1.15 1.43
C PRO A 546 12.47 0.38 1.07
N ALA A 547 12.34 -0.84 0.53
CA ALA A 547 13.50 -1.62 0.08
C ALA A 547 14.21 -0.94 -1.10
N ARG A 548 13.44 -0.44 -2.09
CA ARG A 548 14.01 0.32 -3.22
C ARG A 548 14.58 1.67 -2.81
N ALA A 549 13.86 2.39 -1.94
CA ALA A 549 14.33 3.68 -1.44
C ALA A 549 15.62 3.53 -0.63
N GLY A 550 15.70 2.52 0.25
CA GLY A 550 16.90 2.20 1.03
C GLY A 550 18.08 1.79 0.13
N GLN A 551 17.84 0.97 -0.89
CA GLN A 551 18.85 0.60 -1.89
C GLN A 551 19.43 1.84 -2.57
N PHE A 552 18.56 2.72 -3.10
CA PHE A 552 18.99 3.92 -3.82
C PHE A 552 19.73 4.89 -2.87
N ALA A 553 19.16 5.18 -1.70
CA ALA A 553 19.76 6.09 -0.73
C ALA A 553 21.16 5.61 -0.31
N TYR A 554 21.31 4.31 -0.02
CA TYR A 554 22.60 3.75 0.38
C TYR A 554 23.61 3.71 -0.77
N ALA A 555 23.17 3.44 -1.99
CA ALA A 555 24.04 3.47 -3.18
C ALA A 555 24.59 4.86 -3.50
N VAL A 556 23.76 5.91 -3.31
CA VAL A 556 24.13 7.30 -3.65
C VAL A 556 24.87 8.00 -2.51
N ALA A 557 24.45 7.74 -1.24
CA ALA A 557 24.92 8.47 -0.07
C ALA A 557 25.02 7.53 1.14
N SER A 558 25.96 6.58 1.13
CA SER A 558 26.09 5.55 2.19
C SER A 558 26.24 6.14 3.58
N ARG A 559 27.25 7.03 3.79
CA ARG A 559 27.51 7.64 5.09
C ARG A 559 26.32 8.44 5.67
N PRO A 560 25.69 9.39 4.93
CA PRO A 560 24.49 10.06 5.41
C PRO A 560 23.34 9.10 5.73
N THR A 561 23.16 8.05 4.92
CA THR A 561 22.12 7.03 5.15
C THR A 561 22.37 6.25 6.44
N GLU A 562 23.61 5.83 6.69
CA GLU A 562 24.01 5.15 7.95
C GLU A 562 23.76 6.03 9.17
N HIS A 563 24.19 7.30 9.13
CA HIS A 563 23.96 8.24 10.22
C HIS A 563 22.46 8.47 10.50
N LEU A 564 21.67 8.64 9.44
CA LEU A 564 20.23 8.85 9.54
C LEU A 564 19.53 7.62 10.13
N LEU A 565 19.80 6.44 9.58
CA LEU A 565 19.20 5.18 10.05
C LEU A 565 19.63 4.90 11.48
N GLY A 566 20.92 5.02 11.81
CA GLY A 566 21.42 4.81 13.17
C GLY A 566 20.79 5.77 14.18
N SER A 567 20.61 7.04 13.82
CA SER A 567 19.98 8.04 14.67
C SER A 567 18.48 7.79 14.85
N ALA A 568 17.79 7.44 13.76
CA ALA A 568 16.38 7.09 13.81
C ALA A 568 16.12 5.86 14.69
N PHE A 569 16.93 4.81 14.56
CA PHE A 569 16.79 3.61 15.39
C PHE A 569 17.11 3.88 16.86
N ARG A 570 18.17 4.65 17.19
CA ARG A 570 18.42 5.08 18.58
C ARG A 570 17.24 5.83 19.16
N TRP A 571 16.66 6.75 18.40
CA TRP A 571 15.49 7.52 18.82
C TRP A 571 14.25 6.62 19.03
N LEU A 572 13.99 5.66 18.15
CA LEU A 572 12.91 4.69 18.32
C LEU A 572 13.11 3.82 19.56
N LEU A 573 14.31 3.26 19.75
CA LEU A 573 14.64 2.43 20.92
C LEU A 573 14.54 3.23 22.22
N SER A 574 14.93 4.50 22.25
CA SER A 574 14.82 5.32 23.47
C SER A 574 13.36 5.53 23.92
N ARG A 575 12.40 5.45 23.00
CA ARG A 575 10.96 5.62 23.26
C ARG A 575 10.20 4.31 23.40
N ALA A 576 10.79 3.20 23.00
CA ALA A 576 10.17 1.89 23.08
C ALA A 576 10.00 1.44 24.55
N ALA A 577 8.92 0.73 24.83
CA ALA A 577 8.67 0.16 26.14
C ALA A 577 9.78 -0.82 26.55
N PRO A 578 10.13 -0.93 27.84
CA PRO A 578 11.03 -1.95 28.31
C PRO A 578 10.54 -3.36 27.97
N ALA A 579 11.45 -4.26 27.63
CA ALA A 579 11.18 -5.68 27.40
C ALA A 579 12.32 -6.53 27.95
N GLN A 580 12.04 -7.77 28.29
CA GLN A 580 13.07 -8.71 28.70
C GLN A 580 13.98 -9.06 27.52
N ARG A 581 15.28 -9.19 27.80
CA ARG A 581 16.26 -9.75 26.87
C ARG A 581 15.97 -11.24 26.68
N SER A 582 15.93 -11.70 25.44
CA SER A 582 15.57 -13.07 25.09
C SER A 582 16.41 -13.56 23.92
N ALA A 583 16.91 -14.79 24.01
CA ALA A 583 17.52 -15.48 22.89
C ALA A 583 16.50 -15.97 21.84
N GLY A 584 15.21 -15.81 22.10
CA GLY A 584 14.16 -16.33 21.24
C GLY A 584 14.23 -17.85 21.10
N THR A 585 13.98 -18.34 19.89
CA THR A 585 14.07 -19.78 19.55
C THR A 585 15.24 -20.11 18.63
N MET A 586 16.33 -19.33 18.75
CA MET A 586 17.46 -19.44 17.83
C MET A 586 18.26 -20.74 18.01
N ILE A 587 18.46 -21.16 19.27
CA ILE A 587 19.24 -22.34 19.61
C ILE A 587 18.31 -23.56 19.68
N GLU A 588 17.26 -23.47 20.47
CA GLU A 588 16.28 -24.53 20.62
C GLU A 588 14.96 -24.21 19.91
N PRO A 589 14.33 -25.17 19.22
CA PRO A 589 13.05 -24.93 18.59
C PRO A 589 11.97 -24.71 19.65
N GLY A 590 11.32 -23.53 19.66
CA GLY A 590 10.22 -23.23 20.56
C GLY A 590 9.01 -24.14 20.32
N SER A 591 8.29 -24.48 21.39
CA SER A 591 7.09 -25.33 21.33
C SER A 591 5.83 -24.57 20.84
N GLN A 592 5.86 -23.23 20.85
CA GLN A 592 4.72 -22.41 20.39
C GLN A 592 5.00 -21.87 18.98
N GLY A 593 4.05 -22.08 18.06
CA GLY A 593 4.06 -21.68 16.66
C GLY A 593 3.13 -20.52 16.39
#